data_6cb69ac1d5c30aa10474029701f8bda6
#
_entry.id   6cb69ac1d5c30aa10474029701f8bda6
#
_cell.length_a   1.000
_cell.length_b   1.000
_cell.length_c   1.000
_cell.angle_alpha   90.00
_cell.angle_beta   90.00
_cell.angle_gamma   90.00
#
_symmetry.space_group_name_H-M   'P 1'
#
loop_
_entity.id
_entity.type
_entity.pdbx_description
1 polymer ?
#
loop_
_entity_poly.entity_id
_entity_poly.type
_entity_poly.pdbx_seq_one_letter_code
_entity_poly.pdbx_strand_id
1 'polypeptide(L)'
;MLSQRYIIYYSGESIEDLSAIAKHYEEIGTSLKVRFQEALSKAETDLLRNPFAFSKVSFNDFRRILLKKFSYKVIYRVESEKIHVFAVLHQARSNRYIRKRLKK
;
A
#
# COMPACT_ATOMS: atom_id res chain seq x y z
N MET A 1 14.30 -20.40 11.99
CA MET A 1 12.90 -20.53 11.72
C MET A 1 12.19 -19.18 11.73
N LEU A 2 11.41 -18.94 10.75
CA LEU A 2 10.73 -17.68 10.65
C LEU A 2 9.28 -17.88 10.98
N SER A 3 8.81 -17.15 11.95
CA SER A 3 7.39 -17.07 12.16
C SER A 3 6.92 -15.73 11.63
N GLN A 4 5.82 -15.78 10.97
CA GLN A 4 5.23 -14.58 10.45
C GLN A 4 4.59 -13.84 11.60
N ARG A 5 5.20 -12.72 11.98
CA ARG A 5 4.74 -11.96 13.12
C ARG A 5 3.64 -10.99 12.77
N TYR A 6 3.62 -10.54 11.52
CA TYR A 6 2.78 -9.41 11.14
C TYR A 6 1.57 -9.86 10.38
N ILE A 7 0.49 -9.12 10.54
CA ILE A 7 -0.75 -9.31 9.79
C ILE A 7 -1.08 -7.98 9.14
N ILE A 8 -1.44 -8.03 7.86
CA ILE A 8 -1.79 -6.83 7.11
C ILE A 8 -3.30 -6.62 7.18
N TYR A 9 -3.69 -5.42 7.56
CA TYR A 9 -5.10 -5.00 7.60
C TYR A 9 -5.28 -3.84 6.64
N TYR A 10 -6.33 -3.87 5.87
CA TYR A 10 -6.66 -2.82 4.92
C TYR A 10 -7.85 -2.03 5.44
N SER A 11 -7.72 -0.71 5.50
CA SER A 11 -8.86 0.14 5.84
C SER A 11 -9.89 0.08 4.73
N GLY A 12 -11.12 0.45 5.05
CA GLY A 12 -12.16 0.50 4.02
C GLY A 12 -11.78 1.41 2.87
N GLU A 13 -11.18 2.56 3.18
CA GLU A 13 -10.76 3.49 2.12
C GLU A 13 -9.67 2.92 1.24
N SER A 14 -8.71 2.18 1.83
CA SER A 14 -7.66 1.58 1.01
C SER A 14 -8.21 0.48 0.12
N ILE A 15 -9.22 -0.24 0.58
CA ILE A 15 -9.88 -1.24 -0.25
C ILE A 15 -10.57 -0.57 -1.43
N GLU A 16 -11.23 0.57 -1.19
CA GLU A 16 -11.84 1.33 -2.26
C GLU A 16 -10.80 1.83 -3.27
N ASP A 17 -9.65 2.28 -2.77
CA ASP A 17 -8.55 2.67 -3.64
C ASP A 17 -8.16 1.52 -4.56
N LEU A 18 -7.94 0.35 -3.97
CA LEU A 18 -7.51 -0.82 -4.74
C LEU A 18 -8.54 -1.24 -5.75
N SER A 19 -9.82 -1.20 -5.37
CA SER A 19 -10.89 -1.55 -6.29
C SER A 19 -10.92 -0.62 -7.49
N ALA A 20 -10.77 0.67 -7.26
CA ALA A 20 -10.78 1.65 -8.33
C ALA A 20 -9.60 1.46 -9.28
N ILE A 21 -8.41 1.19 -8.72
CA ILE A 21 -7.22 0.98 -9.52
C ILE A 21 -7.36 -0.30 -10.35
N ALA A 22 -7.83 -1.37 -9.74
CA ALA A 22 -7.98 -2.64 -10.43
C ALA A 22 -8.99 -2.53 -11.55
N LYS A 23 -10.09 -1.82 -11.31
CA LYS A 23 -11.11 -1.59 -12.34
C LYS A 23 -10.54 -0.81 -13.51
N HIS A 24 -9.75 0.23 -13.20
CA HIS A 24 -9.10 1.03 -14.24
C HIS A 24 -8.24 0.15 -15.14
N TYR A 25 -7.41 -0.70 -14.53
CA TYR A 25 -6.52 -1.56 -15.32
C TYR A 25 -7.28 -2.63 -16.06
N GLU A 26 -8.37 -3.14 -15.47
CA GLU A 26 -9.18 -4.14 -16.18
C GLU A 26 -9.80 -3.57 -17.44
N GLU A 27 -10.20 -2.31 -17.40
CA GLU A 27 -10.76 -1.63 -18.56
C GLU A 27 -9.74 -1.48 -19.69
N ILE A 28 -8.46 -1.40 -19.33
CA ILE A 28 -7.38 -1.33 -20.30
C ILE A 28 -7.05 -2.73 -20.83
N GLY A 29 -6.99 -3.72 -19.95
CA GLY A 29 -6.71 -5.10 -20.35
C GLY A 29 -6.59 -6.00 -19.14
N THR A 30 -7.16 -7.20 -19.23
CA THR A 30 -7.18 -8.16 -18.13
C THR A 30 -5.77 -8.50 -17.63
N SER A 31 -4.82 -8.66 -18.55
CA SER A 31 -3.46 -9.02 -18.14
C SER A 31 -2.81 -7.91 -17.33
N LEU A 32 -3.18 -6.67 -17.57
CA LEU A 32 -2.63 -5.55 -16.81
C LEU A 32 -3.16 -5.56 -15.37
N LYS A 33 -4.45 -5.88 -15.21
CA LYS A 33 -5.02 -6.03 -13.87
C LYS A 33 -4.31 -7.14 -13.10
N VAL A 34 -4.06 -8.28 -13.76
CA VAL A 34 -3.37 -9.39 -13.11
C VAL A 34 -1.98 -8.98 -12.66
N ARG A 35 -1.26 -8.26 -13.52
CA ARG A 35 0.10 -7.82 -13.16
C ARG A 35 0.08 -6.81 -12.01
N PHE A 36 -0.95 -5.97 -11.94
CA PHE A 36 -1.09 -5.08 -10.80
C PHE A 36 -1.30 -5.87 -9.51
N GLN A 37 -2.15 -6.89 -9.56
CA GLN A 37 -2.40 -7.73 -8.39
C GLN A 37 -1.14 -8.47 -7.95
N GLU A 38 -0.32 -8.90 -8.91
CA GLU A 38 0.95 -9.54 -8.59
C GLU A 38 1.92 -8.56 -7.93
N ALA A 39 1.95 -7.32 -8.41
CA ALA A 39 2.81 -6.30 -7.80
C ALA A 39 2.36 -6.03 -6.36
N LEU A 40 1.07 -6.01 -6.12
CA LEU A 40 0.55 -5.82 -4.76
C LEU A 40 0.93 -6.99 -3.87
N SER A 41 0.78 -8.23 -4.37
CA SER A 41 1.17 -9.41 -3.59
C SER A 41 2.65 -9.40 -3.25
N LYS A 42 3.49 -8.96 -4.18
CA LYS A 42 4.92 -8.85 -3.91
C LYS A 42 5.19 -7.83 -2.83
N ALA A 43 4.51 -6.69 -2.89
CA ALA A 43 4.66 -5.68 -1.85
C ALA A 43 4.22 -6.22 -0.49
N GLU A 44 3.12 -6.97 -0.45
CA GLU A 44 2.68 -7.57 0.80
C GLU A 44 3.72 -8.52 1.37
N THR A 45 4.33 -9.34 0.52
CA THR A 45 5.39 -10.24 0.96
C THR A 45 6.55 -9.47 1.56
N ASP A 46 6.94 -8.38 0.90
CA ASP A 46 8.04 -7.56 1.40
C ASP A 46 7.70 -6.90 2.74
N LEU A 47 6.47 -6.43 2.89
CA LEU A 47 6.02 -5.83 4.14
C LEU A 47 6.02 -6.86 5.28
N LEU A 48 5.56 -8.06 5.00
CA LEU A 48 5.52 -9.10 6.03
C LEU A 48 6.91 -9.52 6.46
N ARG A 49 7.90 -9.43 5.56
CA ARG A 49 9.27 -9.75 5.90
C ARG A 49 9.88 -8.70 6.82
N ASN A 50 9.70 -7.43 6.50
CA ASN A 50 10.25 -6.36 7.33
C ASN A 50 9.54 -5.04 7.03
N PRO A 51 8.48 -4.73 7.79
CA PRO A 51 7.71 -3.51 7.50
C PRO A 51 8.46 -2.23 7.85
N PHE A 52 9.58 -2.32 8.56
CA PHE A 52 10.36 -1.14 8.91
C PHE A 52 11.46 -0.81 7.90
N ALA A 53 11.56 -1.61 6.82
CA ALA A 53 12.61 -1.41 5.83
C ALA A 53 12.31 -0.27 4.86
N PHE A 54 11.10 0.28 4.87
CA PHE A 54 10.68 1.23 3.84
C PHE A 54 10.58 2.63 4.39
N SER A 55 10.62 3.62 3.49
CA SER A 55 10.76 5.01 3.85
C SER A 55 9.57 5.53 4.64
N LYS A 56 9.85 6.35 5.63
CA LYS A 56 8.80 7.07 6.33
C LYS A 56 8.31 8.23 5.48
N VAL A 57 7.03 8.51 5.58
CA VAL A 57 6.53 9.81 5.16
C VAL A 57 6.74 10.77 6.33
N SER A 58 6.48 12.05 6.12
CA SER A 58 6.97 13.07 7.03
C SER A 58 6.19 13.24 8.32
N PHE A 59 5.25 12.34 8.65
CA PHE A 59 4.43 12.54 9.85
C PHE A 59 3.89 11.22 10.39
N ASN A 60 3.69 11.16 11.69
CA ASN A 60 2.95 10.13 12.43
C ASN A 60 3.39 8.69 12.14
N ASP A 61 4.68 8.50 11.88
CA ASP A 61 5.25 7.16 11.67
C ASP A 61 4.63 6.40 10.49
N PHE A 62 3.93 7.09 9.61
CA PHE A 62 3.48 6.47 8.38
C PHE A 62 4.67 6.15 7.49
N ARG A 63 4.56 5.06 6.76
CA ARG A 63 5.57 4.62 5.81
C ARG A 63 4.91 4.36 4.47
N ARG A 64 5.74 4.23 3.45
CA ARG A 64 5.24 3.92 2.11
C ARG A 64 6.08 2.82 1.49
N ILE A 65 5.43 1.96 0.74
CA ILE A 65 6.12 1.03 -0.13
C ILE A 65 5.60 1.26 -1.55
N LEU A 66 6.52 1.26 -2.51
CA LEU A 66 6.17 1.51 -3.91
C LEU A 66 5.86 0.20 -4.58
N LEU A 67 4.83 0.20 -5.44
CA LEU A 67 4.52 -0.96 -6.25
C LEU A 67 5.41 -0.95 -7.48
N LYS A 68 6.15 -2.04 -7.72
CA LYS A 68 7.07 -2.11 -8.84
C LYS A 68 6.31 -2.06 -10.15
N LYS A 69 6.80 -1.24 -11.08
CA LYS A 69 6.26 -1.10 -12.44
C LYS A 69 4.90 -0.44 -12.49
N PHE A 70 4.42 0.04 -11.37
CA PHE A 70 3.16 0.78 -11.31
C PHE A 70 3.41 2.05 -10.52
N SER A 71 2.70 3.11 -10.89
CA SER A 71 2.96 4.43 -10.30
C SER A 71 2.16 4.64 -9.03
N TYR A 72 2.11 3.63 -8.16
CA TYR A 72 1.35 3.70 -6.92
C TYR A 72 2.22 3.41 -5.72
N LYS A 73 1.83 3.99 -4.61
CA LYS A 73 2.47 3.74 -3.32
C LYS A 73 1.40 3.34 -2.31
N VAL A 74 1.77 2.42 -1.43
CA VAL A 74 0.91 1.94 -0.36
C VAL A 74 1.36 2.64 0.91
N ILE A 75 0.44 3.36 1.54
CA ILE A 75 0.71 4.10 2.77
C ILE A 75 0.24 3.25 3.94
N TYR A 76 1.13 2.99 4.89
CA TYR A 76 0.82 2.10 6.00
C TYR A 76 1.51 2.58 7.27
N ARG A 77 1.09 2.00 8.38
CA ARG A 77 1.72 2.22 9.68
C ARG A 77 1.76 0.90 10.42
N VAL A 78 2.84 0.67 11.16
CA VAL A 78 2.99 -0.54 11.95
C VAL A 78 2.58 -0.23 13.38
N GLU A 79 1.66 -1.04 13.91
CA GLU A 79 1.22 -0.92 15.29
C GLU A 79 1.25 -2.30 15.90
N SER A 80 2.21 -2.53 16.79
CA SER A 80 2.43 -3.85 17.36
C SER A 80 2.70 -4.85 16.25
N GLU A 81 1.88 -5.90 16.11
CA GLU A 81 2.07 -6.90 15.07
C GLU A 81 1.18 -6.67 13.85
N LYS A 82 0.58 -5.49 13.76
CA LYS A 82 -0.34 -5.16 12.69
C LYS A 82 0.28 -4.16 11.75
N ILE A 83 0.14 -4.43 10.47
CA ILE A 83 0.50 -3.48 9.42
C ILE A 83 -0.82 -2.94 8.89
N HIS A 84 -1.12 -1.70 9.23
CA HIS A 84 -2.36 -1.06 8.80
C HIS A 84 -2.12 -0.30 7.52
N VAL A 85 -2.81 -0.69 6.46
CA VAL A 85 -2.77 0.03 5.19
C VAL A 85 -3.91 1.04 5.19
N PHE A 86 -3.56 2.31 4.98
CA PHE A 86 -4.52 3.40 5.04
C PHE A 86 -4.90 3.94 3.67
N ALA A 87 -4.01 3.82 2.70
CA ALA A 87 -4.29 4.39 1.38
C ALA A 87 -3.39 3.74 0.34
N VAL A 88 -3.88 3.68 -0.89
CA VAL A 88 -3.07 3.31 -2.05
C VAL A 88 -3.23 4.45 -3.04
N LEU A 89 -2.15 5.21 -3.25
CA LEU A 89 -2.22 6.48 -3.94
C LEU A 89 -1.18 6.53 -5.05
N HIS A 90 -1.47 7.34 -6.07
CA HIS A 90 -0.47 7.60 -7.09
C HIS A 90 0.78 8.20 -6.46
N GLN A 91 1.95 7.82 -6.96
CA GLN A 91 3.21 8.26 -6.39
C GLN A 91 3.37 9.77 -6.41
N ALA A 92 2.71 10.45 -7.33
CA ALA A 92 2.80 11.89 -7.45
C ALA A 92 2.07 12.65 -6.34
N ARG A 93 1.20 11.98 -5.58
CA ARG A 93 0.49 12.67 -4.50
C ARG A 93 1.47 13.13 -3.44
N SER A 94 1.36 14.40 -3.07
CA SER A 94 2.27 15.03 -2.13
C SER A 94 2.02 14.54 -0.70
N ASN A 95 2.99 14.77 0.17
CA ASN A 95 2.80 14.51 1.60
C ASN A 95 1.65 15.33 2.17
N ARG A 96 1.44 16.53 1.63
CA ARG A 96 0.32 17.36 2.05
C ARG A 96 -1.01 16.66 1.74
N TYR A 97 -1.14 16.09 0.54
CA TYR A 97 -2.33 15.34 0.17
C TYR A 97 -2.51 14.13 1.08
N ILE A 98 -1.45 13.41 1.34
CA ILE A 98 -1.49 12.22 2.18
C ILE A 98 -1.95 12.59 3.59
N ARG A 99 -1.36 13.64 4.14
CA ARG A 99 -1.72 14.10 5.48
C ARG A 99 -3.21 14.44 5.57
N LYS A 100 -3.70 15.14 4.56
CA LYS A 100 -5.09 15.54 4.54
C LYS A 100 -6.01 14.33 4.43
N ARG A 101 -5.63 13.35 3.60
CA ARG A 101 -6.39 12.13 3.40
C ARG A 101 -6.48 11.31 4.70
N LEU A 102 -5.38 11.24 5.45
CA LEU A 102 -5.30 10.41 6.64
C LEU A 102 -5.75 11.10 7.92
N LYS A 103 -6.02 12.37 7.84
CA LYS A 103 -6.43 13.13 9.01
C LYS A 103 -7.92 13.00 9.20
N LYS A 104 -8.31 12.17 10.12
CA LYS A 104 -9.74 11.97 10.39
C LYS A 104 -10.01 11.85 11.87
#